data_6ca034173f705d9563a73de58619bc83
#
_entry.id   6ca034173f705d9563a73de58619bc83
#
_cell.length_a   1.000
_cell.length_b   1.000
_cell.length_c   1.000
_cell.angle_alpha   90.00
_cell.angle_beta   90.00
_cell.angle_gamma   90.00
#
_symmetry.space_group_name_H-M   'P 1'
#
loop_
_entity.id
_entity.type
_entity.pdbx_description
1 polymer ?
#
loop_
_entity_poly.entity_id
_entity_poly.type
_entity_poly.pdbx_seq_one_letter_code
_entity_poly.pdbx_strand_id
1 'polypeptide(L)'
;MTLRAPRLAARLWVRRARGALLARALVALAAPWLASGAAQAAEGVVSAEYGDETTRYAHGVLGDAIEYGSLTIVTDRGRRLRIVLPEHSVFEDLAPRVADLDGDGAAEVVVVESHRDLGGQLAIYGPEGKIAATPHIGRTNRWLAPIGAADFDRDGAVEIGYIDRPHLAKTLLLWRYEDRALTQVAAMPGVTNHRIGEDFISGGVRDCAGALEMVVAEANWSGTVAVRFEGGRLSRQALPYPATPAGFADALSCTP
;
A
#
# COMPACT_ATOMS: atom_id res chain seq x y z
N MET A 1 38.52 38.91 15.00
CA MET A 1 39.84 38.45 14.51
C MET A 1 39.59 37.47 13.39
N THR A 2 39.74 37.94 12.19
CA THR A 2 39.48 37.26 10.90
C THR A 2 40.74 36.57 10.44
N LEU A 3 40.64 35.30 10.02
CA LEU A 3 41.68 34.68 9.20
C LEU A 3 41.05 33.97 8.00
N ARG A 4 41.42 34.52 6.84
CA ARG A 4 41.11 34.01 5.49
C ARG A 4 42.06 32.87 5.12
N ALA A 5 41.52 31.87 4.43
CA ALA A 5 42.27 30.83 3.72
C ALA A 5 42.57 31.22 2.26
N PRO A 6 43.72 30.82 1.68
CA PRO A 6 44.12 31.21 0.32
C PRO A 6 43.61 30.23 -0.75
N ARG A 7 43.28 30.82 -1.91
CA ARG A 7 42.97 30.12 -3.17
C ARG A 7 44.25 29.72 -3.88
N LEU A 8 44.36 28.49 -4.32
CA LEU A 8 45.38 28.00 -5.25
C LEU A 8 44.81 27.98 -6.68
N ALA A 9 45.44 28.75 -7.56
CA ALA A 9 45.18 28.78 -9.00
C ALA A 9 46.04 27.76 -9.72
N ALA A 10 45.45 26.91 -10.52
CA ALA A 10 46.18 26.01 -11.43
C ALA A 10 46.23 26.62 -12.85
N ARG A 11 47.42 26.74 -13.36
CA ARG A 11 47.75 27.36 -14.66
C ARG A 11 47.56 26.36 -15.78
N LEU A 12 46.86 26.82 -16.85
CA LEU A 12 46.80 26.16 -18.16
C LEU A 12 48.13 26.22 -18.89
N TRP A 13 48.57 25.11 -19.45
CA TRP A 13 49.61 25.06 -20.44
C TRP A 13 48.98 24.78 -21.82
N VAL A 14 49.10 25.77 -22.71
CA VAL A 14 48.71 25.65 -24.12
C VAL A 14 49.95 25.24 -24.93
N ARG A 15 49.94 24.09 -25.60
CA ARG A 15 50.90 23.74 -26.67
C ARG A 15 50.20 23.83 -28.04
N ARG A 16 50.70 24.78 -28.84
CA ARG A 16 50.39 24.90 -30.25
C ARG A 16 51.21 23.88 -31.03
N ALA A 17 50.56 23.04 -31.86
CA ALA A 17 51.20 22.32 -32.95
C ALA A 17 50.59 22.74 -34.28
N ARG A 18 51.46 23.06 -35.24
CA ARG A 18 51.12 23.52 -36.60
C ARG A 18 50.98 22.33 -37.56
N GLY A 19 49.95 22.37 -38.39
CA GLY A 19 50.01 22.06 -39.81
C GLY A 19 49.93 20.60 -40.27
N ALA A 20 48.79 20.26 -40.90
CA ALA A 20 48.76 19.55 -42.20
C ALA A 20 47.33 19.58 -42.75
N LEU A 21 47.15 20.20 -43.90
CA LEU A 21 45.93 20.16 -44.70
C LEU A 21 45.82 18.77 -45.35
N LEU A 22 44.81 17.99 -44.95
CA LEU A 22 44.35 16.81 -45.70
C LEU A 22 42.84 16.96 -45.89
N ALA A 23 42.44 17.10 -47.16
CA ALA A 23 41.05 17.08 -47.58
C ALA A 23 40.39 15.79 -47.15
N ARG A 24 39.40 15.84 -46.30
CA ARG A 24 38.54 14.71 -45.93
C ARG A 24 37.16 14.92 -46.50
N ALA A 25 36.76 13.95 -47.33
CA ALA A 25 35.42 13.79 -47.85
C ALA A 25 34.42 13.70 -46.67
N LEU A 26 33.40 14.56 -46.64
CA LEU A 26 32.28 14.50 -45.75
C LEU A 26 31.38 13.30 -46.14
N VAL A 27 31.55 12.18 -45.47
CA VAL A 27 30.53 11.14 -45.44
C VAL A 27 29.52 11.57 -44.37
N ALA A 28 28.36 12.09 -44.78
CA ALA A 28 27.25 12.36 -43.91
C ALA A 28 26.67 11.02 -43.40
N LEU A 29 27.10 10.57 -42.25
CA LEU A 29 26.43 9.50 -41.51
C LEU A 29 25.10 10.07 -41.00
N ALA A 30 24.00 9.72 -41.65
CA ALA A 30 22.66 9.92 -41.15
C ALA A 30 22.52 9.03 -39.89
N ALA A 31 22.71 9.60 -38.70
CA ALA A 31 22.37 8.93 -37.46
C ALA A 31 20.83 8.75 -37.40
N PRO A 32 20.32 7.53 -37.16
CA PRO A 32 18.91 7.37 -36.94
C PRO A 32 18.56 8.09 -35.63
N TRP A 33 17.67 9.07 -35.72
CA TRP A 33 17.00 9.64 -34.54
C TRP A 33 16.18 8.53 -33.93
N LEU A 34 16.71 7.88 -32.90
CA LEU A 34 15.92 7.09 -31.98
C LEU A 34 15.01 8.11 -31.27
N ALA A 35 13.79 8.22 -31.76
CA ALA A 35 12.74 8.89 -31.01
C ALA A 35 12.55 8.08 -29.70
N SER A 36 13.20 8.50 -28.63
CA SER A 36 12.87 8.06 -27.28
C SER A 36 11.44 8.52 -27.06
N GLY A 37 10.46 7.65 -27.33
CA GLY A 37 9.10 7.84 -26.87
C GLY A 37 9.19 7.98 -25.34
N ALA A 38 8.93 9.17 -24.84
CA ALA A 38 8.74 9.35 -23.39
C ALA A 38 7.65 8.36 -22.99
N ALA A 39 7.98 7.35 -22.21
CA ALA A 39 6.98 6.49 -21.61
C ALA A 39 6.04 7.44 -20.84
N GLN A 40 4.78 7.47 -21.25
CA GLN A 40 3.78 8.28 -20.57
C GLN A 40 3.61 7.65 -19.20
N ALA A 41 3.81 8.44 -18.13
CA ALA A 41 3.60 7.94 -16.78
C ALA A 41 2.21 7.29 -16.66
N ALA A 42 2.12 6.18 -15.95
CA ALA A 42 0.86 5.51 -15.70
C ALA A 42 -0.14 6.51 -15.07
N GLU A 43 -1.43 6.32 -15.32
CA GLU A 43 -2.46 7.14 -14.70
C GLU A 43 -2.75 6.57 -13.31
N GLY A 44 -2.60 7.39 -12.27
CA GLY A 44 -2.78 7.00 -10.89
C GLY A 44 -4.08 7.50 -10.27
N VAL A 45 -4.49 6.88 -9.17
CA VAL A 45 -5.61 7.31 -8.34
C VAL A 45 -5.14 8.40 -7.39
N VAL A 46 -5.90 9.52 -7.29
CA VAL A 46 -5.63 10.58 -6.31
C VAL A 46 -6.63 10.58 -5.16
N SER A 47 -7.84 10.06 -5.38
CA SER A 47 -8.82 9.87 -4.31
C SER A 47 -9.82 8.78 -4.66
N ALA A 48 -10.40 8.19 -3.62
CA ALA A 48 -11.47 7.22 -3.73
C ALA A 48 -12.48 7.42 -2.59
N GLU A 49 -13.75 7.17 -2.86
CA GLU A 49 -14.83 7.30 -1.88
C GLU A 49 -15.88 6.21 -2.11
N TYR A 50 -16.46 5.69 -1.03
CA TYR A 50 -17.63 4.82 -1.10
C TYR A 50 -18.90 5.62 -1.33
N GLY A 51 -19.92 4.97 -1.90
CA GLY A 51 -21.24 5.54 -2.15
C GLY A 51 -22.31 4.46 -2.22
N ASP A 52 -23.56 4.91 -2.42
CA ASP A 52 -24.72 4.01 -2.44
C ASP A 52 -24.85 3.21 -1.14
N GLU A 53 -25.00 3.93 -0.03
CA GLU A 53 -25.31 3.33 1.27
C GLU A 53 -26.42 2.30 1.17
N THR A 54 -26.23 1.14 1.79
CA THR A 54 -27.16 0.03 1.67
C THR A 54 -27.16 -0.85 2.91
N THR A 55 -28.29 -1.49 3.18
CA THR A 55 -28.44 -2.50 4.25
C THR A 55 -28.59 -3.91 3.69
N ARG A 56 -28.29 -4.13 2.39
CA ARG A 56 -28.45 -5.44 1.74
C ARG A 56 -27.51 -6.53 2.23
N TYR A 57 -26.48 -6.15 3.02
CA TYR A 57 -25.54 -7.05 3.68
C TYR A 57 -25.50 -6.75 5.18
N ALA A 58 -26.36 -7.38 5.94
CA ALA A 58 -26.55 -7.09 7.37
C ALA A 58 -25.52 -7.84 8.23
N HIS A 59 -24.27 -7.42 8.22
CA HIS A 59 -23.23 -7.98 9.08
C HIS A 59 -23.00 -7.15 10.34
N GLY A 60 -23.00 -5.81 10.25
CA GLY A 60 -22.91 -4.89 11.39
C GLY A 60 -21.60 -5.01 12.17
N VAL A 61 -20.53 -5.46 11.55
CA VAL A 61 -19.23 -5.69 12.21
C VAL A 61 -18.57 -4.36 12.58
N LEU A 62 -18.83 -3.30 11.82
CA LEU A 62 -18.27 -1.95 11.97
C LEU A 62 -19.15 -1.01 12.79
N GLY A 63 -20.06 -1.54 13.62
CA GLY A 63 -20.86 -0.76 14.56
C GLY A 63 -22.25 -0.35 14.08
N ASP A 64 -22.49 -0.39 12.78
CA ASP A 64 -23.82 -0.14 12.19
C ASP A 64 -24.18 -1.23 11.16
N ALA A 65 -25.28 -1.05 10.43
CA ALA A 65 -25.73 -1.97 9.40
C ALA A 65 -25.60 -1.38 8.00
N ILE A 66 -24.84 -0.31 7.86
CA ILE A 66 -24.67 0.40 6.59
C ILE A 66 -23.38 -0.06 5.93
N GLU A 67 -23.53 -0.55 4.72
CA GLU A 67 -22.43 -0.87 3.82
C GLU A 67 -22.58 -0.06 2.53
N TYR A 68 -21.67 -0.21 1.58
CA TYR A 68 -21.63 0.60 0.39
C TYR A 68 -21.76 -0.23 -0.89
N GLY A 69 -22.59 0.25 -1.82
CA GLY A 69 -22.83 -0.41 -3.11
C GLY A 69 -21.91 0.04 -4.22
N SER A 70 -21.21 1.15 -4.06
CA SER A 70 -20.33 1.69 -5.10
C SER A 70 -19.03 2.28 -4.55
N LEU A 71 -18.05 2.38 -5.46
CA LEU A 71 -16.77 3.04 -5.26
C LEU A 71 -16.58 4.06 -6.39
N THR A 72 -16.30 5.31 -6.05
CA THR A 72 -15.90 6.34 -7.00
C THR A 72 -14.43 6.62 -6.88
N ILE A 73 -13.69 6.49 -7.98
CA ILE A 73 -12.26 6.76 -8.09
C ILE A 73 -12.06 8.04 -8.89
N VAL A 74 -11.17 8.92 -8.45
CA VAL A 74 -10.70 10.09 -9.20
C VAL A 74 -9.21 9.91 -9.50
N THR A 75 -8.83 10.15 -10.76
CA THR A 75 -7.43 10.00 -11.20
C THR A 75 -6.71 11.35 -11.27
N ASP A 76 -5.39 11.32 -11.35
CA ASP A 76 -4.50 12.47 -11.53
C ASP A 76 -4.75 13.22 -12.86
N ARG A 77 -5.43 12.57 -13.83
CA ARG A 77 -5.90 13.19 -15.08
C ARG A 77 -7.33 13.74 -15.00
N GLY A 78 -7.90 13.73 -13.79
CA GLY A 78 -9.26 14.24 -13.55
C GLY A 78 -10.38 13.31 -14.02
N ARG A 79 -10.09 12.10 -14.44
CA ARG A 79 -11.10 11.10 -14.81
C ARG A 79 -11.80 10.59 -13.53
N ARG A 80 -13.13 10.44 -13.63
CA ARG A 80 -13.95 9.83 -12.57
C ARG A 80 -14.45 8.48 -13.06
N LEU A 81 -14.14 7.44 -12.30
CA LEU A 81 -14.65 6.09 -12.52
C LEU A 81 -15.58 5.71 -11.37
N ARG A 82 -16.81 5.34 -11.66
CA ARG A 82 -17.74 4.80 -10.67
C ARG A 82 -17.94 3.31 -10.91
N ILE A 83 -17.58 2.52 -9.92
CA ILE A 83 -17.74 1.06 -9.88
C ILE A 83 -18.97 0.76 -9.02
N VAL A 84 -19.92 0.00 -9.55
CA VAL A 84 -21.11 -0.46 -8.83
C VAL A 84 -21.03 -1.95 -8.66
N LEU A 85 -21.10 -2.43 -7.43
CA LEU A 85 -21.08 -3.86 -7.14
C LEU A 85 -22.45 -4.50 -7.39
N PRO A 86 -22.47 -5.77 -7.82
CA PRO A 86 -23.71 -6.53 -7.94
C PRO A 86 -24.49 -6.61 -6.60
N GLU A 87 -25.80 -6.85 -6.69
CA GLU A 87 -26.70 -6.92 -5.52
C GLU A 87 -26.26 -7.92 -4.41
N HIS A 88 -25.48 -8.92 -4.76
CA HIS A 88 -24.95 -9.88 -3.78
C HIS A 88 -23.63 -9.47 -3.14
N SER A 89 -23.12 -8.27 -3.41
CA SER A 89 -21.83 -7.80 -2.91
C SER A 89 -21.91 -6.34 -2.42
N VAL A 90 -21.05 -6.01 -1.46
CA VAL A 90 -20.89 -4.67 -0.90
C VAL A 90 -19.41 -4.36 -0.68
N PHE A 91 -19.06 -3.09 -0.54
CA PHE A 91 -17.83 -2.68 0.12
C PHE A 91 -18.10 -2.60 1.62
N GLU A 92 -17.44 -3.46 2.39
CA GLU A 92 -17.58 -3.61 3.84
C GLU A 92 -16.30 -3.11 4.51
N ASP A 93 -16.14 -1.79 4.58
CA ASP A 93 -14.93 -1.14 5.08
C ASP A 93 -15.22 0.31 5.49
N LEU A 94 -14.35 0.89 6.32
CA LEU A 94 -14.47 2.27 6.79
C LEU A 94 -14.20 3.30 5.68
N ALA A 95 -13.19 3.06 4.86
CA ALA A 95 -12.80 3.92 3.75
C ALA A 95 -11.90 3.17 2.75
N PRO A 96 -11.91 3.54 1.46
CA PRO A 96 -10.92 3.09 0.49
C PRO A 96 -9.53 3.60 0.88
N ARG A 97 -8.48 2.82 0.61
CA ARG A 97 -7.08 3.19 0.88
C ARG A 97 -6.33 3.36 -0.43
N VAL A 98 -5.82 4.58 -0.65
CA VAL A 98 -5.04 4.90 -1.86
C VAL A 98 -3.56 4.72 -1.54
N ALA A 99 -2.86 3.92 -2.33
CA ALA A 99 -1.43 3.64 -2.20
C ALA A 99 -0.82 3.25 -3.54
N ASP A 100 0.42 3.65 -3.78
CA ASP A 100 1.24 3.13 -4.88
C ASP A 100 1.75 1.74 -4.48
N LEU A 101 1.23 0.70 -5.14
CA LEU A 101 1.45 -0.69 -4.74
C LEU A 101 2.55 -1.39 -5.57
N ASP A 102 3.01 -0.80 -6.67
CA ASP A 102 4.05 -1.37 -7.52
C ASP A 102 5.25 -0.43 -7.73
N GLY A 103 5.22 0.75 -7.10
CA GLY A 103 6.32 1.69 -7.11
C GLY A 103 6.49 2.44 -8.44
N ASP A 104 5.47 2.45 -9.31
CA ASP A 104 5.51 3.13 -10.60
C ASP A 104 5.15 4.62 -10.53
N GLY A 105 4.73 5.10 -9.34
CA GLY A 105 4.31 6.46 -9.05
C GLY A 105 2.84 6.73 -9.32
N ALA A 106 2.06 5.73 -9.75
CA ALA A 106 0.62 5.81 -9.97
C ALA A 106 -0.11 4.93 -8.94
N ALA A 107 -0.86 5.56 -8.03
CA ALA A 107 -1.47 4.81 -6.95
C ALA A 107 -2.71 4.02 -7.37
N GLU A 108 -2.95 2.91 -6.66
CA GLU A 108 -4.14 2.06 -6.69
C GLU A 108 -5.03 2.33 -5.46
N VAL A 109 -6.17 1.63 -5.43
CA VAL A 109 -7.11 1.63 -4.31
C VAL A 109 -7.27 0.23 -3.75
N VAL A 110 -7.01 0.08 -2.45
CA VAL A 110 -7.27 -1.15 -1.69
C VAL A 110 -8.60 -1.01 -0.96
N VAL A 111 -9.47 -2.01 -1.11
CA VAL A 111 -10.80 -2.07 -0.50
C VAL A 111 -11.10 -3.46 0.06
N VAL A 112 -12.10 -3.56 0.92
CA VAL A 112 -12.71 -4.84 1.32
C VAL A 112 -14.05 -4.99 0.60
N GLU A 113 -14.18 -6.05 -0.18
CA GLU A 113 -15.44 -6.46 -0.78
C GLU A 113 -15.99 -7.68 -0.04
N SER A 114 -17.26 -7.64 0.34
CA SER A 114 -17.95 -8.77 0.94
C SER A 114 -19.07 -9.27 0.02
N HIS A 115 -19.00 -10.57 -0.27
CA HIS A 115 -20.04 -11.27 -1.02
C HIS A 115 -20.98 -11.99 -0.05
N ARG A 116 -22.29 -11.95 -0.32
CA ARG A 116 -23.32 -12.49 0.55
C ARG A 116 -23.07 -13.94 0.99
N ASP A 117 -22.61 -14.80 0.09
CA ASP A 117 -22.46 -16.23 0.36
C ASP A 117 -20.99 -16.61 0.66
N LEU A 118 -20.01 -15.81 0.19
CA LEU A 118 -18.59 -16.14 0.24
C LEU A 118 -17.80 -15.30 1.26
N GLY A 119 -18.40 -14.26 1.84
CA GLY A 119 -17.72 -13.35 2.78
C GLY A 119 -16.72 -12.42 2.10
N GLY A 120 -15.84 -11.85 2.91
CA GLY A 120 -14.90 -10.81 2.52
C GLY A 120 -13.75 -11.30 1.62
N GLN A 121 -13.23 -10.40 0.81
CA GLN A 121 -11.96 -10.46 0.11
C GLN A 121 -11.30 -9.09 0.11
N LEU A 122 -9.99 -9.01 0.07
CA LEU A 122 -9.29 -7.77 -0.23
C LEU A 122 -9.22 -7.62 -1.75
N ALA A 123 -9.55 -6.44 -2.26
CA ALA A 123 -9.51 -6.16 -3.70
C ALA A 123 -8.73 -4.88 -3.99
N ILE A 124 -8.08 -4.84 -5.15
CA ILE A 124 -7.31 -3.71 -5.67
C ILE A 124 -8.00 -3.19 -6.92
N TYR A 125 -8.18 -1.89 -6.97
CA TYR A 125 -8.73 -1.17 -8.11
C TYR A 125 -7.76 -0.12 -8.61
N GLY A 126 -7.78 0.12 -9.89
CA GLY A 126 -7.07 1.21 -10.54
C GLY A 126 -7.95 1.98 -11.50
N PRO A 127 -7.36 2.86 -12.32
CA PRO A 127 -8.09 3.68 -13.27
C PRO A 127 -8.95 2.89 -14.27
N GLU A 128 -8.62 1.63 -14.54
CA GLU A 128 -9.36 0.77 -15.49
C GLU A 128 -10.36 -0.19 -14.79
N GLY A 129 -10.50 -0.10 -13.46
CA GLY A 129 -11.37 -0.97 -12.68
C GLY A 129 -10.60 -1.94 -11.78
N LYS A 130 -11.20 -3.10 -11.47
CA LYS A 130 -10.58 -4.11 -10.61
C LYS A 130 -9.34 -4.70 -11.26
N ILE A 131 -8.22 -4.68 -10.51
CA ILE A 131 -6.93 -5.21 -10.93
C ILE A 131 -6.72 -6.63 -10.43
N ALA A 132 -6.88 -6.82 -9.10
CA ALA A 132 -6.61 -8.06 -8.40
C ALA A 132 -7.53 -8.21 -7.19
N ALA A 133 -7.66 -9.42 -6.69
CA ALA A 133 -8.30 -9.69 -5.41
C ALA A 133 -7.73 -10.98 -4.79
N THR A 134 -7.77 -11.06 -3.46
CA THR A 134 -7.54 -12.31 -2.75
C THR A 134 -8.72 -13.26 -2.98
N PRO A 135 -8.59 -14.56 -2.71
CA PRO A 135 -9.76 -15.42 -2.59
C PRO A 135 -10.71 -14.90 -1.51
N HIS A 136 -12.02 -15.09 -1.72
CA HIS A 136 -13.00 -14.89 -0.65
C HIS A 136 -12.71 -15.83 0.52
N ILE A 137 -13.06 -15.41 1.73
CA ILE A 137 -12.93 -16.25 2.95
C ILE A 137 -13.73 -17.55 2.85
N GLY A 138 -14.79 -17.57 2.03
CA GLY A 138 -15.56 -18.76 1.68
C GLY A 138 -16.80 -19.00 2.55
N ARG A 139 -17.22 -18.03 3.38
CA ARG A 139 -18.43 -18.12 4.21
C ARG A 139 -19.07 -16.75 4.42
N THR A 140 -20.41 -16.75 4.46
CA THR A 140 -21.23 -15.59 4.85
C THR A 140 -20.75 -14.98 6.17
N ASN A 141 -20.81 -13.66 6.26
CA ASN A 141 -20.48 -12.89 7.46
C ASN A 141 -19.09 -13.27 8.01
N ARG A 142 -18.13 -13.35 7.13
CA ARG A 142 -16.70 -13.44 7.44
C ARG A 142 -16.00 -12.29 6.79
N TRP A 143 -15.33 -11.50 7.61
CA TRP A 143 -14.73 -10.24 7.25
C TRP A 143 -13.24 -10.24 7.56
N LEU A 144 -12.50 -9.36 6.93
CA LEU A 144 -11.09 -9.09 7.15
C LEU A 144 -10.88 -7.60 7.48
N ALA A 145 -9.97 -7.32 8.40
CA ALA A 145 -9.67 -5.97 8.85
C ALA A 145 -8.29 -5.54 8.33
N PRO A 146 -8.20 -4.58 7.38
CA PRO A 146 -6.94 -4.11 6.85
C PRO A 146 -6.04 -3.49 7.92
N ILE A 147 -4.71 -3.64 7.73
CA ILE A 147 -3.68 -2.98 8.56
C ILE A 147 -3.03 -1.86 7.75
N GLY A 148 -2.55 -2.18 6.55
CA GLY A 148 -1.87 -1.25 5.66
C GLY A 148 -1.03 -1.95 4.61
N ALA A 149 -0.35 -1.16 3.79
CA ALA A 149 0.54 -1.62 2.72
C ALA A 149 1.89 -0.91 2.83
N ALA A 150 2.97 -1.66 2.63
CA ALA A 150 4.33 -1.14 2.54
C ALA A 150 5.25 -2.24 1.97
N ASP A 151 6.42 -1.86 1.49
CA ASP A 151 7.54 -2.77 1.23
C ASP A 151 8.19 -3.11 2.59
N PHE A 152 7.64 -4.13 3.29
CA PHE A 152 8.01 -4.43 4.67
C PHE A 152 9.41 -5.01 4.81
N ASP A 153 9.90 -5.79 3.84
CA ASP A 153 11.24 -6.39 3.86
C ASP A 153 12.24 -5.68 2.96
N ARG A 154 11.82 -4.56 2.32
CA ARG A 154 12.64 -3.68 1.48
C ARG A 154 13.27 -4.37 0.29
N ASP A 155 12.56 -5.31 -0.31
CA ASP A 155 12.97 -6.00 -1.52
C ASP A 155 12.45 -5.32 -2.80
N GLY A 156 11.68 -4.24 -2.66
CA GLY A 156 11.10 -3.45 -3.74
C GLY A 156 9.68 -3.84 -4.11
N ALA A 157 9.11 -4.89 -3.52
CA ALA A 157 7.71 -5.27 -3.71
C ALA A 157 6.87 -4.85 -2.49
N VAL A 158 5.64 -4.39 -2.73
CA VAL A 158 4.75 -3.97 -1.65
C VAL A 158 3.92 -5.15 -1.16
N GLU A 159 3.88 -5.32 0.16
CA GLU A 159 2.94 -6.22 0.80
C GLU A 159 1.77 -5.48 1.41
N ILE A 160 0.61 -6.14 1.41
CA ILE A 160 -0.63 -5.67 2.04
C ILE A 160 -0.98 -6.62 3.19
N GLY A 161 -1.05 -6.06 4.40
CA GLY A 161 -1.40 -6.82 5.61
C GLY A 161 -2.84 -6.60 6.04
N TYR A 162 -3.52 -7.68 6.44
CA TYR A 162 -4.81 -7.61 7.11
C TYR A 162 -4.98 -8.73 8.14
N ILE A 163 -5.89 -8.55 9.09
CA ILE A 163 -6.32 -9.62 9.99
C ILE A 163 -7.51 -10.36 9.40
N ASP A 164 -7.30 -11.63 9.09
CA ASP A 164 -8.37 -12.54 8.68
C ASP A 164 -9.26 -12.85 9.88
N ARG A 165 -10.56 -12.56 9.74
CA ARG A 165 -11.60 -12.82 10.74
C ARG A 165 -11.16 -12.40 12.15
N PRO A 166 -10.99 -11.08 12.42
CA PRO A 166 -10.39 -10.56 13.65
C PRO A 166 -11.10 -11.02 14.94
N HIS A 167 -12.33 -11.48 14.83
CA HIS A 167 -13.11 -11.99 15.96
C HIS A 167 -13.05 -13.51 16.11
N LEU A 168 -12.54 -14.24 15.09
CA LEU A 168 -12.55 -15.70 15.00
C LEU A 168 -11.16 -16.28 14.78
N ALA A 169 -10.63 -16.18 13.56
CA ALA A 169 -9.33 -16.74 13.19
C ALA A 169 -8.16 -15.97 13.80
N LYS A 170 -8.32 -14.64 13.92
CA LYS A 170 -7.30 -13.76 14.53
C LYS A 170 -5.92 -14.02 13.97
N THR A 171 -5.83 -14.03 12.63
CA THR A 171 -4.63 -14.38 11.90
C THR A 171 -4.26 -13.24 10.97
N LEU A 172 -3.06 -12.70 11.13
CA LEU A 172 -2.48 -11.77 10.17
C LEU A 172 -2.13 -12.56 8.91
N LEU A 173 -2.62 -12.09 7.76
CA LEU A 173 -2.22 -12.55 6.43
C LEU A 173 -1.49 -11.42 5.73
N LEU A 174 -0.37 -11.75 5.08
CA LEU A 174 0.43 -10.82 4.30
C LEU A 174 0.43 -11.26 2.84
N TRP A 175 0.06 -10.34 1.96
CA TRP A 175 -0.07 -10.56 0.52
C TRP A 175 0.84 -9.63 -0.24
N ARG A 176 1.71 -10.17 -1.06
CA ARG A 176 2.57 -9.41 -1.97
C ARG A 176 1.79 -9.04 -3.23
N TYR A 177 1.87 -7.78 -3.62
CA TYR A 177 1.37 -7.30 -4.89
C TYR A 177 2.52 -7.21 -5.88
N GLU A 178 2.45 -7.98 -6.95
CA GLU A 178 3.45 -8.01 -8.02
C GLU A 178 2.77 -8.43 -9.32
N ASP A 179 3.16 -7.84 -10.44
CA ASP A 179 2.61 -8.17 -11.76
C ASP A 179 1.07 -8.14 -11.80
N ARG A 180 0.45 -7.18 -11.11
CA ARG A 180 -1.02 -7.04 -11.00
C ARG A 180 -1.73 -8.26 -10.39
N ALA A 181 -1.04 -8.97 -9.54
CA ALA A 181 -1.56 -10.14 -8.85
C ALA A 181 -1.23 -10.10 -7.34
N LEU A 182 -2.02 -10.82 -6.54
CA LEU A 182 -1.81 -10.98 -5.11
C LEU A 182 -1.39 -12.40 -4.79
N THR A 183 -0.24 -12.55 -4.13
CA THR A 183 0.27 -13.83 -3.65
C THR A 183 0.43 -13.78 -2.14
N GLN A 184 -0.14 -14.74 -1.42
CA GLN A 184 0.07 -14.83 0.03
C GLN A 184 1.51 -15.26 0.33
N VAL A 185 2.26 -14.40 1.02
CA VAL A 185 3.67 -14.63 1.35
C VAL A 185 3.90 -15.05 2.78
N ALA A 186 2.99 -14.66 3.71
CA ALA A 186 3.13 -15.05 5.12
C ALA A 186 1.79 -15.07 5.84
N ALA A 187 1.76 -15.77 7.00
CA ALA A 187 0.65 -15.79 7.93
C ALA A 187 1.13 -15.92 9.37
N MET A 188 0.47 -15.21 10.30
CA MET A 188 0.76 -15.27 11.73
C MET A 188 -0.54 -15.32 12.54
N PRO A 189 -0.84 -16.41 13.23
CA PRO A 189 -1.99 -16.48 14.12
C PRO A 189 -1.74 -15.77 15.45
N GLY A 190 -2.80 -15.52 16.21
CA GLY A 190 -2.72 -15.02 17.58
C GLY A 190 -2.67 -13.50 17.68
N VAL A 191 -3.07 -12.77 16.63
CA VAL A 191 -3.14 -11.30 16.60
C VAL A 191 -4.49 -10.82 16.05
N THR A 192 -4.91 -9.62 16.47
CA THR A 192 -6.16 -9.00 16.05
C THR A 192 -6.03 -7.48 16.00
N ASN A 193 -7.01 -6.80 15.39
CA ASN A 193 -7.02 -5.35 15.28
C ASN A 193 -8.43 -4.75 15.32
N HIS A 194 -9.45 -5.56 15.61
CA HIS A 194 -10.83 -5.06 15.66
C HIS A 194 -11.69 -5.85 16.66
N ARG A 195 -12.57 -5.15 17.39
CA ARG A 195 -13.64 -5.74 18.22
C ARG A 195 -14.99 -5.52 17.56
N ILE A 196 -15.89 -6.49 17.66
CA ILE A 196 -17.24 -6.39 17.09
C ILE A 196 -17.92 -5.13 17.62
N GLY A 197 -18.46 -4.32 16.68
CA GLY A 197 -19.22 -3.12 17.00
C GLY A 197 -18.38 -1.86 17.21
N GLU A 198 -17.05 -1.92 17.09
CA GLU A 198 -16.23 -0.72 16.97
C GLU A 198 -16.37 -0.13 15.56
N ASP A 199 -16.48 1.19 15.46
CA ASP A 199 -16.54 1.96 14.21
C ASP A 199 -15.14 2.38 13.70
N PHE A 200 -14.09 1.70 14.18
CA PHE A 200 -12.70 1.91 13.79
C PHE A 200 -11.91 0.60 13.79
N ILE A 201 -10.85 0.56 13.01
CA ILE A 201 -9.86 -0.52 12.99
C ILE A 201 -8.62 -0.04 13.73
N SER A 202 -8.17 -0.81 14.72
CA SER A 202 -7.01 -0.47 15.55
C SER A 202 -5.69 -0.82 14.86
N GLY A 203 -4.62 -0.09 15.21
CA GLY A 203 -3.27 -0.35 14.69
C GLY A 203 -3.00 0.30 13.34
N GLY A 204 -2.03 -0.23 12.63
CA GLY A 204 -1.56 0.33 11.36
C GLY A 204 -0.10 -0.02 11.07
N VAL A 205 0.51 0.71 10.14
CA VAL A 205 1.93 0.59 9.79
C VAL A 205 2.70 1.74 10.43
N ARG A 206 3.87 1.45 10.97
CA ARG A 206 4.82 2.45 11.47
C ARG A 206 6.21 2.22 10.90
N ASP A 207 7.02 3.29 10.84
CA ASP A 207 8.47 3.21 10.61
C ASP A 207 9.19 3.72 11.86
N CYS A 208 9.75 2.79 12.63
CA CYS A 208 10.52 3.13 13.82
C CYS A 208 12.01 2.85 13.57
N ALA A 209 12.79 3.92 13.49
CA ALA A 209 14.23 3.86 13.24
C ALA A 209 14.60 3.05 11.98
N GLY A 210 13.79 3.17 10.95
CA GLY A 210 14.03 2.51 9.68
C GLY A 210 13.53 1.06 9.62
N ALA A 211 12.76 0.58 10.58
CA ALA A 211 12.09 -0.70 10.51
C ALA A 211 10.58 -0.50 10.30
N LEU A 212 10.08 -0.97 9.16
CA LEU A 212 8.64 -0.99 8.88
C LEU A 212 7.98 -2.12 9.68
N GLU A 213 6.96 -1.79 10.44
CA GLU A 213 6.27 -2.71 11.34
C GLU A 213 4.75 -2.53 11.24
N MET A 214 4.04 -3.64 11.30
CA MET A 214 2.59 -3.66 11.51
C MET A 214 2.32 -3.67 13.02
N VAL A 215 1.55 -2.70 13.52
CA VAL A 215 1.14 -2.64 14.93
C VAL A 215 -0.28 -3.20 15.04
N VAL A 216 -0.43 -4.25 15.84
CA VAL A 216 -1.71 -4.93 16.09
C VAL A 216 -1.85 -5.29 17.57
N ALA A 217 -2.98 -5.85 17.99
CA ALA A 217 -3.17 -6.39 19.33
C ALA A 217 -2.84 -7.89 19.40
N GLU A 218 -2.46 -8.37 20.57
CA GLU A 218 -2.57 -9.80 20.92
C GLU A 218 -4.02 -10.26 20.78
N ALA A 219 -4.25 -11.53 20.40
CA ALA A 219 -5.58 -12.08 20.15
C ALA A 219 -6.57 -11.94 21.34
N ASN A 220 -6.04 -11.87 22.56
CA ASN A 220 -6.82 -11.67 23.80
C ASN A 220 -6.88 -10.19 24.24
N TRP A 221 -6.34 -9.27 23.45
CA TRP A 221 -6.25 -7.83 23.74
C TRP A 221 -5.43 -7.47 24.98
N SER A 222 -4.50 -8.34 25.41
CA SER A 222 -3.67 -8.09 26.59
C SER A 222 -2.65 -6.97 26.40
N GLY A 223 -2.32 -6.62 25.16
CA GLY A 223 -1.35 -5.56 24.81
C GLY A 223 -1.21 -5.42 23.30
N THR A 224 -0.39 -4.47 22.89
CA THR A 224 -0.01 -4.25 21.50
C THR A 224 1.27 -5.00 21.13
N VAL A 225 1.40 -5.38 19.89
CA VAL A 225 2.59 -6.03 19.32
C VAL A 225 2.99 -5.34 18.01
N ALA A 226 4.31 -5.23 17.80
CA ALA A 226 4.88 -4.93 16.50
C ALA A 226 5.18 -6.23 15.76
N VAL A 227 4.77 -6.30 14.50
CA VAL A 227 5.02 -7.44 13.62
C VAL A 227 5.93 -6.98 12.48
N ARG A 228 7.05 -7.67 12.28
CA ARG A 228 8.01 -7.47 11.19
C ARG A 228 7.91 -8.60 10.20
N PHE A 229 8.15 -8.26 8.94
CA PHE A 229 8.33 -9.23 7.87
C PHE A 229 9.76 -9.13 7.36
N GLU A 230 10.54 -10.19 7.50
CA GLU A 230 11.93 -10.25 7.07
C GLU A 230 12.26 -11.66 6.58
N GLY A 231 12.93 -11.77 5.44
CA GLY A 231 13.34 -13.06 4.88
C GLY A 231 12.20 -14.05 4.68
N GLY A 232 11.02 -13.56 4.27
CA GLY A 232 9.83 -14.36 4.04
C GLY A 232 9.13 -14.85 5.31
N ARG A 233 9.43 -14.27 6.49
CA ARG A 233 8.88 -14.70 7.77
C ARG A 233 8.34 -13.53 8.58
N LEU A 234 7.23 -13.75 9.26
CA LEU A 234 6.70 -12.84 10.25
C LEU A 234 7.29 -13.16 11.64
N SER A 235 7.74 -12.12 12.31
CA SER A 235 8.13 -12.15 13.72
C SER A 235 7.35 -11.10 14.50
N ARG A 236 7.10 -11.30 15.80
CA ARG A 236 6.39 -10.32 16.62
C ARG A 236 7.16 -10.01 17.89
N GLN A 237 7.02 -8.76 18.34
CA GLN A 237 7.57 -8.25 19.59
C GLN A 237 6.46 -7.55 20.37
N ALA A 238 6.31 -7.88 21.65
CA ALA A 238 5.39 -7.15 22.53
C ALA A 238 5.88 -5.70 22.68
N LEU A 239 4.93 -4.77 22.65
CA LEU A 239 5.16 -3.36 22.91
C LEU A 239 4.69 -2.99 24.32
N PRO A 240 5.25 -1.94 24.93
CA PRO A 240 4.90 -1.55 26.31
C PRO A 240 3.57 -0.79 26.41
N TYR A 241 2.70 -0.88 25.39
CA TYR A 241 1.45 -0.12 25.33
C TYR A 241 0.23 -1.03 25.46
N PRO A 242 -0.81 -0.59 26.18
CA PRO A 242 -2.07 -1.34 26.26
C PRO A 242 -2.78 -1.36 24.89
N ALA A 243 -3.59 -2.39 24.64
CA ALA A 243 -4.41 -2.49 23.44
C ALA A 243 -5.69 -1.61 23.56
N THR A 244 -5.48 -0.29 23.68
CA THR A 244 -6.49 0.77 23.70
C THR A 244 -6.22 1.78 22.60
N PRO A 245 -7.19 2.63 22.20
CA PRO A 245 -6.95 3.65 21.16
C PRO A 245 -5.74 4.54 21.45
N ALA A 246 -5.56 4.98 22.70
CA ALA A 246 -4.39 5.77 23.11
C ALA A 246 -3.09 4.96 23.00
N GLY A 247 -3.07 3.69 23.48
CA GLY A 247 -1.89 2.85 23.39
C GLY A 247 -1.49 2.50 21.95
N PHE A 248 -2.46 2.37 21.03
CA PHE A 248 -2.15 2.25 19.61
C PHE A 248 -1.58 3.54 19.02
N ALA A 249 -2.11 4.70 19.40
CA ALA A 249 -1.56 5.98 18.96
C ALA A 249 -0.10 6.16 19.42
N ASP A 250 0.19 5.84 20.69
CA ASP A 250 1.55 5.87 21.24
C ASP A 250 2.47 4.87 20.51
N ALA A 251 1.98 3.64 20.29
CA ALA A 251 2.73 2.62 19.55
C ALA A 251 3.07 3.06 18.12
N LEU A 252 2.13 3.68 17.41
CA LEU A 252 2.32 4.14 16.03
C LEU A 252 3.24 5.35 15.94
N SER A 253 3.29 6.21 16.97
CA SER A 253 4.15 7.41 17.00
C SER A 253 5.62 7.12 17.28
N CYS A 254 5.99 5.85 17.52
CA CYS A 254 7.34 5.45 17.94
C CYS A 254 7.82 6.17 19.20
N THR A 255 6.93 6.63 20.04
CA THR A 255 7.29 7.27 21.31
C THR A 255 7.87 6.22 22.26
N PRO A 256 9.01 6.48 22.93
CA PRO A 256 9.64 5.51 23.84
C PRO A 256 8.83 5.31 25.14
#